data_489c2171ea1fe9a1733fd33081f37aa9
#
_entry.id   489c2171ea1fe9a1733fd33081f37aa9
#
_cell.length_a   1.000
_cell.length_b   1.000
_cell.length_c   1.000
_cell.angle_alpha   90.00
_cell.angle_beta   90.00
_cell.angle_gamma   90.00
#
_symmetry.space_group_name_H-M   'P 1'
#
loop_
_entity.id
_entity.type
_entity.pdbx_description
1 polymer ?
#
loop_
_entity_poly.entity_id
_entity_poly.type
_entity_poly.pdbx_seq_one_letter_code
_entity_poly.pdbx_strand_id
1 'polypeptide(L)'
;MDKVLILDFGSQYTQLIARRVRELNVFCEILPYDTETTKIKTLNPKAIVFSGGPNSVYSKATPEAPQICFDIGCPILGICYGMQTMVKQLGGKVETSNAREFGYAEIRAHGHSNLLKDIQDNTNDKGHGLLDVWM
;
A
#
# COMPACT_ATOMS: atom_id res chain seq x y z
N MET A 1 6.36 -21.18 -5.63
CA MET A 1 5.37 -20.60 -4.70
C MET A 1 5.47 -19.09 -4.79
N ASP A 2 4.38 -18.42 -5.07
CA ASP A 2 4.33 -16.97 -5.15
C ASP A 2 4.44 -16.37 -3.75
N LYS A 3 5.23 -15.30 -3.62
CA LYS A 3 5.53 -14.65 -2.35
C LYS A 3 5.13 -13.18 -2.40
N VAL A 4 4.51 -12.70 -1.35
CA VAL A 4 4.25 -11.28 -1.14
C VAL A 4 5.24 -10.76 -0.09
N LEU A 5 5.95 -9.70 -0.41
CA LEU A 5 6.74 -8.95 0.57
C LEU A 5 5.88 -7.87 1.19
N ILE A 6 5.85 -7.82 2.51
CA ILE A 6 5.26 -6.70 3.25
C ILE A 6 6.42 -5.91 3.86
N LEU A 7 6.61 -4.69 3.38
CA LEU A 7 7.64 -3.79 3.89
C LEU A 7 7.06 -2.97 5.04
N ASP A 8 7.62 -3.13 6.22
CA ASP A 8 7.10 -2.54 7.46
C ASP A 8 7.70 -1.15 7.73
N PHE A 9 6.87 -0.13 7.67
CA PHE A 9 7.21 1.25 8.03
C PHE A 9 6.79 1.64 9.47
N GLY A 10 6.50 0.67 10.32
CA GLY A 10 6.17 0.88 11.71
C GLY A 10 4.68 0.94 12.02
N SER A 11 3.83 0.44 11.14
CA SER A 11 2.38 0.37 11.36
C SER A 11 2.03 -0.70 12.40
N GLN A 12 1.11 -0.38 13.30
CA GLN A 12 0.49 -1.37 14.18
C GLN A 12 -0.38 -2.39 13.42
N TYR A 13 -0.71 -2.14 12.15
CA TYR A 13 -1.55 -3.01 11.32
C TYR A 13 -0.76 -3.92 10.39
N THR A 14 0.56 -3.87 10.38
CA THR A 14 1.39 -4.68 9.47
C THR A 14 1.13 -6.18 9.64
N GLN A 15 1.00 -6.66 10.87
CA GLN A 15 0.66 -8.06 11.15
C GLN A 15 -0.74 -8.43 10.67
N LEU A 16 -1.70 -7.51 10.75
CA LEU A 16 -3.05 -7.74 10.23
C LEU A 16 -3.04 -7.88 8.71
N ILE A 17 -2.26 -7.07 8.01
CA ILE A 17 -2.08 -7.20 6.55
C ILE A 17 -1.53 -8.60 6.21
N ALA A 18 -0.48 -9.02 6.91
CA ALA A 18 0.11 -10.35 6.71
C ALA A 18 -0.89 -11.47 6.96
N ARG A 19 -1.69 -11.35 8.00
CA ARG A 19 -2.76 -12.32 8.32
C ARG A 19 -3.77 -12.40 7.18
N ARG A 20 -4.25 -11.28 6.66
CA ARG A 20 -5.21 -11.24 5.56
C ARG A 20 -4.65 -11.87 4.28
N VAL A 21 -3.39 -11.61 3.97
CA VAL A 21 -2.71 -12.24 2.82
C VAL A 21 -2.65 -13.78 2.99
N ARG A 22 -2.30 -14.25 4.20
CA ARG A 22 -2.23 -15.68 4.50
C ARG A 22 -3.59 -16.38 4.50
N GLU A 23 -4.64 -15.70 4.92
CA GLU A 23 -6.03 -16.22 4.84
C GLU A 23 -6.45 -16.51 3.39
N LEU A 24 -5.83 -15.87 2.40
CA LEU A 24 -5.99 -16.15 0.99
C LEU A 24 -5.06 -17.25 0.46
N ASN A 25 -4.41 -18.00 1.34
CA ASN A 25 -3.42 -19.02 1.02
C ASN A 25 -2.20 -18.51 0.23
N VAL A 26 -1.85 -17.23 0.40
CA VAL A 26 -0.67 -16.62 -0.21
C VAL A 26 0.43 -16.51 0.84
N PHE A 27 1.63 -16.98 0.51
CA PHE A 27 2.79 -16.82 1.38
C PHE A 27 3.21 -15.34 1.42
N CYS A 28 3.45 -14.82 2.62
CA CYS A 28 4.01 -13.48 2.78
C CYS A 28 5.09 -13.44 3.86
N GLU A 29 6.04 -12.55 3.66
CA GLU A 29 7.11 -12.25 4.61
C GLU A 29 7.09 -10.75 4.95
N ILE A 30 7.21 -10.43 6.23
CA ILE A 30 7.34 -9.06 6.71
C ILE A 30 8.83 -8.76 6.89
N LEU A 31 9.30 -7.70 6.25
CA LEU A 31 10.65 -7.20 6.41
C LEU A 31 10.63 -5.71 6.78
N PRO A 32 11.59 -5.22 7.58
CA PRO A 32 11.74 -3.80 7.86
C PRO A 32 11.94 -2.98 6.57
N TYR A 33 11.52 -1.72 6.60
CA TYR A 33 11.66 -0.81 5.45
C TYR A 33 13.11 -0.61 5.00
N ASP A 34 14.07 -0.75 5.90
CA ASP A 34 15.51 -0.59 5.67
C ASP A 34 16.23 -1.91 5.33
N THR A 35 15.48 -2.93 4.92
CA THR A 35 16.03 -4.24 4.56
C THR A 35 17.00 -4.13 3.38
N GLU A 36 18.09 -4.87 3.49
CA GLU A 36 19.12 -4.91 2.44
C GLU A 36 18.58 -5.43 1.10
N THR A 37 19.05 -4.80 0.03
CA THR A 37 18.68 -5.13 -1.36
C THR A 37 18.87 -6.62 -1.69
N THR A 38 19.93 -7.24 -1.20
CA THR A 38 20.25 -8.66 -1.43
C THR A 38 19.17 -9.57 -0.88
N LYS A 39 18.62 -9.27 0.30
CA LYS A 39 17.57 -10.07 0.92
C LYS A 39 16.26 -9.99 0.12
N ILE A 40 15.90 -8.80 -0.35
CA ILE A 40 14.71 -8.59 -1.18
C ILE A 40 14.84 -9.33 -2.52
N LYS A 41 16.01 -9.27 -3.16
CA LYS A 41 16.29 -10.01 -4.40
C LYS A 41 16.18 -11.52 -4.21
N THR A 42 16.74 -12.04 -3.11
CA THR A 42 16.69 -13.48 -2.80
C THR A 42 15.27 -13.94 -2.53
N LEU A 43 14.44 -13.11 -1.88
CA LEU A 43 13.03 -13.40 -1.66
C LEU A 43 12.26 -13.50 -2.98
N ASN A 44 12.62 -12.69 -3.98
CA ASN A 44 12.02 -12.62 -5.31
C ASN A 44 10.48 -12.51 -5.26
N PRO A 45 9.95 -11.45 -4.64
CA PRO A 45 8.51 -11.32 -4.44
C PRO A 45 7.75 -11.12 -5.75
N LYS A 46 6.53 -11.61 -5.81
CA LYS A 46 5.60 -11.41 -6.92
C LYS A 46 4.69 -10.19 -6.73
N ALA A 47 4.62 -9.67 -5.51
CA ALA A 47 4.00 -8.41 -5.17
C ALA A 47 4.62 -7.86 -3.88
N ILE A 48 4.55 -6.55 -3.72
CA ILE A 48 5.05 -5.85 -2.53
C ILE A 48 3.94 -5.01 -1.95
N VAL A 49 3.79 -5.03 -0.62
CA VAL A 49 2.90 -4.13 0.12
C VAL A 49 3.77 -3.21 0.98
N PHE A 50 3.63 -1.91 0.80
CA PHE A 50 4.19 -0.93 1.72
C PHE A 50 3.15 -0.64 2.79
N SER A 51 3.45 -0.97 4.03
CA SER A 51 2.55 -0.72 5.15
C SER A 51 2.45 0.77 5.48
N GLY A 52 1.50 1.12 6.34
CA GLY A 52 1.48 2.43 6.97
C GLY A 52 2.62 2.63 7.96
N GLY A 53 2.64 3.78 8.60
CA GLY A 53 3.62 4.10 9.63
C GLY A 53 3.27 5.42 10.33
N PRO A 54 3.93 5.70 11.48
CA PRO A 54 3.68 6.90 12.26
C PRO A 54 4.29 8.16 11.64
N ASN A 55 5.15 8.01 10.64
CA ASN A 55 5.91 9.10 10.06
C ASN A 55 5.08 9.89 9.03
N SER A 56 5.57 11.07 8.71
CA SER A 56 5.06 11.91 7.63
C SER A 56 6.17 12.20 6.64
N VAL A 57 5.86 12.16 5.36
CA VAL A 57 6.82 12.47 4.28
C VAL A 57 7.32 13.91 4.29
N TYR A 58 6.71 14.76 5.10
CA TYR A 58 7.13 16.15 5.28
C TYR A 58 8.24 16.34 6.30
N SER A 59 8.53 15.33 7.12
CA SER A 59 9.62 15.38 8.10
C SER A 59 10.98 15.27 7.40
N LYS A 60 11.99 15.83 8.04
CA LYS A 60 13.39 15.64 7.61
C LYS A 60 13.81 14.21 7.88
N ALA A 61 14.34 13.40 7.21
CA ALA A 61 14.71 12.00 7.49
C ALA A 61 13.50 11.07 7.67
N THR A 62 12.72 10.92 6.62
CA THR A 62 11.59 9.99 6.58
C THR A 62 12.03 8.60 6.10
N PRO A 63 11.46 7.51 6.64
CA PRO A 63 11.69 6.18 6.12
C PRO A 63 11.34 6.07 4.64
N GLU A 64 12.25 5.53 3.85
CA GLU A 64 12.08 5.28 2.42
C GLU A 64 12.25 3.79 2.10
N ALA A 65 11.53 3.32 1.09
CA ALA A 65 11.70 1.96 0.61
C ALA A 65 13.02 1.82 -0.16
N PRO A 66 13.69 0.66 -0.10
CA PRO A 66 14.84 0.39 -0.93
C PRO A 66 14.49 0.51 -2.41
N GLN A 67 15.37 1.12 -3.21
CA GLN A 67 15.16 1.32 -4.65
C GLN A 67 14.83 0.02 -5.38
N ILE A 68 15.39 -1.09 -4.95
CA ILE A 68 15.11 -2.41 -5.54
C ILE A 68 13.63 -2.78 -5.57
N CYS A 69 12.82 -2.27 -4.62
CA CYS A 69 11.38 -2.52 -4.62
C CYS A 69 10.70 -2.01 -5.89
N PHE A 70 11.20 -0.90 -6.43
CA PHE A 70 10.69 -0.31 -7.68
C PHE A 70 11.30 -0.95 -8.92
N ASP A 71 12.53 -1.47 -8.82
CA ASP A 71 13.28 -2.01 -9.95
C ASP A 71 12.93 -3.47 -10.27
N ILE A 72 12.36 -4.20 -9.31
CA ILE A 72 12.01 -5.63 -9.46
C ILE A 72 10.90 -5.86 -10.49
N GLY A 73 10.06 -4.84 -10.75
CA GLY A 73 9.01 -4.91 -11.76
C GLY A 73 7.75 -5.67 -11.34
N CYS A 74 7.56 -5.94 -10.05
CA CYS A 74 6.32 -6.52 -9.55
C CYS A 74 5.33 -5.43 -9.07
N PRO A 75 4.02 -5.71 -8.97
CA PRO A 75 3.04 -4.77 -8.45
C PRO A 75 3.36 -4.33 -7.01
N ILE A 76 3.13 -3.05 -6.72
CA ILE A 76 3.29 -2.47 -5.38
C ILE A 76 1.96 -1.87 -4.93
N LEU A 77 1.53 -2.22 -3.72
CA LEU A 77 0.40 -1.61 -3.03
C LEU A 77 0.90 -0.76 -1.87
N GLY A 78 0.67 0.55 -1.91
CA GLY A 78 0.99 1.47 -0.82
C GLY A 78 -0.24 1.75 0.06
N ILE A 79 -0.07 1.65 1.38
CA ILE A 79 -1.11 1.90 2.37
C ILE A 79 -0.66 3.05 3.28
N CYS A 80 -1.47 4.10 3.42
CA CYS A 80 -1.19 5.27 4.27
C CYS A 80 0.22 5.84 3.99
N TYR A 81 1.11 5.83 4.97
CA TYR A 81 2.49 6.30 4.79
C TYR A 81 3.22 5.60 3.63
N GLY A 82 3.02 4.29 3.46
CA GLY A 82 3.60 3.53 2.35
C GLY A 82 3.19 4.06 0.97
N MET A 83 1.94 4.51 0.82
CA MET A 83 1.47 5.19 -0.38
C MET A 83 2.17 6.54 -0.56
N GLN A 84 2.28 7.34 0.49
CA GLN A 84 2.89 8.66 0.44
C GLN A 84 4.38 8.60 0.06
N THR A 85 5.13 7.71 0.70
CA THR A 85 6.56 7.53 0.38
C THR A 85 6.77 7.01 -1.03
N MET A 86 5.91 6.09 -1.50
CA MET A 86 5.95 5.59 -2.88
C MET A 86 5.75 6.72 -3.89
N VAL A 87 4.73 7.56 -3.69
CA VAL A 87 4.47 8.72 -4.56
C VAL A 87 5.67 9.67 -4.58
N LYS A 88 6.22 10.00 -3.41
CA LYS A 88 7.39 10.88 -3.29
C LYS A 88 8.62 10.30 -3.96
N GLN A 89 8.94 9.04 -3.72
CA GLN A 89 10.11 8.38 -4.29
C GLN A 89 10.04 8.22 -5.81
N LEU A 90 8.84 8.11 -6.37
CA LEU A 90 8.60 8.07 -7.82
C LEU A 90 8.51 9.46 -8.47
N GLY A 91 8.78 10.53 -7.73
CA GLY A 91 8.80 11.91 -8.24
C GLY A 91 7.42 12.59 -8.27
N GLY A 92 6.43 12.00 -7.64
CA GLY A 92 5.12 12.60 -7.47
C GLY A 92 5.08 13.63 -6.32
N LYS A 93 3.95 14.29 -6.16
CA LYS A 93 3.72 15.30 -5.13
C LYS A 93 2.73 14.78 -4.09
N VAL A 94 3.08 14.94 -2.84
CA VAL A 94 2.18 14.72 -1.69
C VAL A 94 1.91 16.07 -1.07
N GLU A 95 0.64 16.40 -0.89
CA GLU A 95 0.22 17.68 -0.29
C GLU A 95 -0.41 17.46 1.07
N THR A 96 -0.21 18.42 1.97
CA THR A 96 -0.92 18.44 3.25
C THR A 96 -2.36 18.85 3.04
N SER A 97 -3.29 18.16 3.69
CA SER A 97 -4.68 18.59 3.77
C SER A 97 -4.95 19.27 5.11
N ASN A 98 -5.72 20.34 5.08
CA ASN A 98 -6.24 20.98 6.29
C ASN A 98 -7.44 20.22 6.88
N ALA A 99 -8.06 19.34 6.11
CA ALA A 99 -9.12 18.44 6.54
C ALA A 99 -8.53 17.08 6.92
N ARG A 100 -8.88 16.59 8.10
CA ARG A 100 -8.60 15.24 8.54
C ARG A 100 -9.90 14.47 8.52
N GLU A 101 -9.98 13.49 7.64
CA GLU A 101 -11.15 12.64 7.51
C GLU A 101 -10.90 11.35 8.27
N PHE A 102 -11.72 11.10 9.28
CA PHE A 102 -11.75 9.85 10.02
C PHE A 102 -13.18 9.33 10.06
N GLY A 103 -13.35 8.04 9.92
CA GLY A 103 -14.64 7.39 9.98
C GLY A 103 -15.16 6.95 8.63
N TYR A 104 -16.46 6.87 8.49
CA TYR A 104 -17.12 6.42 7.27
C TYR A 104 -16.86 7.38 6.10
N ALA A 105 -16.55 6.81 4.95
CA ALA A 105 -16.47 7.51 3.69
C ALA A 105 -16.96 6.62 2.54
N GLU A 106 -17.52 7.23 1.52
CA GLU A 106 -17.88 6.55 0.29
C GLU A 106 -16.91 6.99 -0.82
N ILE A 107 -16.26 6.03 -1.44
CA ILE A 107 -15.40 6.29 -2.58
C ILE A 107 -16.07 5.85 -3.88
N ARG A 108 -15.83 6.62 -4.95
CA ARG A 108 -16.28 6.29 -6.27
C ARG A 108 -15.12 5.74 -7.10
N ALA A 109 -15.29 4.50 -7.57
CA ALA A 109 -14.36 3.93 -8.53
C ALA A 109 -14.51 4.63 -9.88
N HIS A 110 -13.49 5.37 -10.28
CA HIS A 110 -13.40 5.95 -11.60
C HIS A 110 -12.72 4.98 -12.58
N GLY A 111 -13.53 4.39 -13.46
CA GLY A 111 -13.02 3.69 -14.65
C GLY A 111 -12.20 2.44 -14.32
N HIS A 112 -11.00 2.35 -14.77
CA HIS A 112 -10.27 1.13 -15.11
C HIS A 112 -9.25 0.64 -14.07
N SER A 113 -9.50 0.81 -12.77
CA SER A 113 -8.62 0.25 -11.76
C SER A 113 -8.88 -1.24 -11.57
N ASN A 114 -7.88 -2.06 -11.81
CA ASN A 114 -7.95 -3.50 -11.52
C ASN A 114 -8.14 -3.77 -10.02
N LEU A 115 -7.64 -2.88 -9.16
CA LEU A 115 -7.75 -3.00 -7.70
C LEU A 115 -9.20 -2.90 -7.22
N LEU A 116 -10.00 -2.04 -7.83
CA LEU A 116 -11.38 -1.76 -7.42
C LEU A 116 -12.42 -2.45 -8.31
N LYS A 117 -11.98 -3.29 -9.23
CA LYS A 117 -12.87 -4.02 -10.12
C LYS A 117 -13.70 -5.03 -9.35
N ASP A 118 -15.00 -4.98 -9.54
CA ASP A 118 -15.98 -5.94 -8.99
C ASP A 118 -16.06 -5.99 -7.45
N ILE A 119 -15.63 -4.92 -6.75
CA ILE A 119 -15.71 -4.83 -5.30
C ILE A 119 -16.59 -3.67 -4.79
N GLN A 120 -17.50 -3.17 -5.61
CA GLN A 120 -18.44 -2.12 -5.22
C GLN A 120 -19.58 -2.66 -4.32
N ASP A 121 -20.01 -1.85 -3.37
CA ASP A 121 -21.19 -2.11 -2.54
C ASP A 121 -22.48 -1.66 -3.25
N ASN A 122 -22.43 -0.56 -4.00
CA ASN A 122 -23.53 0.04 -4.73
C ASN A 122 -23.10 0.60 -6.08
N THR A 123 -24.05 1.07 -6.87
CA THR A 123 -23.84 1.85 -8.09
C THR A 123 -24.63 3.15 -8.01
N ASN A 124 -24.08 4.24 -8.55
CA ASN A 124 -24.82 5.49 -8.69
C ASN A 124 -25.63 5.52 -9.99
N ASP A 125 -26.42 6.59 -10.19
CA ASP A 125 -27.30 6.77 -11.36
C ASP A 125 -26.57 6.76 -12.71
N LYS A 126 -25.24 7.02 -12.69
CA LYS A 126 -24.36 6.97 -13.86
C LYS A 126 -23.69 5.60 -14.06
N GLY A 127 -24.01 4.61 -13.23
CA GLY A 127 -23.44 3.26 -13.31
C GLY A 127 -22.01 3.14 -12.75
N HIS A 128 -21.52 4.16 -12.01
CA HIS A 128 -20.21 4.07 -11.36
C HIS A 128 -20.32 3.23 -10.08
N GLY A 129 -19.35 2.37 -9.84
CA GLY A 129 -19.24 1.61 -8.60
C GLY A 129 -18.92 2.52 -7.41
N LEU A 130 -19.65 2.31 -6.32
CA LEU A 130 -19.46 2.97 -5.04
C LEU A 130 -18.99 1.95 -4.02
N LEU A 131 -17.99 2.30 -3.24
CA LEU A 131 -17.43 1.46 -2.18
C LEU A 131 -17.43 2.20 -0.86
N ASP A 132 -18.09 1.61 0.13
CA ASP A 132 -18.09 2.11 1.49
C ASP A 132 -16.78 1.74 2.18
N VAL A 133 -16.09 2.71 2.72
CA VAL A 133 -14.81 2.52 3.39
C VAL A 133 -14.79 3.22 4.75
N TRP A 134 -13.89 2.77 5.59
CA TRP A 134 -13.58 3.42 6.85
C TRP A 134 -12.19 4.04 6.79
N MET A 135 -12.13 5.36 6.96
CA MET A 135 -10.91 6.17 6.89
C MET A 135 -10.23 6.29 8.27
#